data_a623b9c5fadcde82eabbc80c6d6614c1
#
_entry.id   a623b9c5fadcde82eabbc80c6d6614c1
#
_cell.length_a   1.000
_cell.length_b   1.000
_cell.length_c   1.000
_cell.angle_alpha   90.00
_cell.angle_beta   90.00
_cell.angle_gamma   90.00
#
_symmetry.space_group_name_H-M   'P 1'
#
loop_
_entity.id
_entity.type
_entity.pdbx_description
1 polymer ?
#
loop_
_entity_poly.entity_id
_entity_poly.type
_entity_poly.pdbx_seq_one_letter_code
_entity_poly.pdbx_strand_id
1 'polypeptide(L)'
;GSPLIRTGQTDMVQELVDKNNEVFRDYDTVLTICAGCGSTLKNDHPKYGSNLNVMDISEFLVDKLDTDKMKELNTTVTWHDPCHLGRGQGIKGQPRDILEQIPGVTFKEMKYPCQCCGAGGGIKAGHPEIAMTLAKEKAKMIEDTGDESVITICPFCQYNIQDGLDAIDREDIKAMNII
;
A
#
# COMPACT_ATOMS: atom_id res chain seq x y z
N GLY A 1 3.73 -14.26 5.62
CA GLY A 1 2.83 -15.45 5.71
C GLY A 1 1.54 -15.32 4.91
N SER A 2 1.19 -14.11 4.37
CA SER A 2 -0.07 -13.91 3.64
C SER A 2 -0.30 -14.92 2.49
N PRO A 3 0.67 -15.22 1.60
CA PRO A 3 0.48 -16.22 0.55
C PRO A 3 0.13 -17.60 1.09
N LEU A 4 0.80 -18.05 2.15
CA LEU A 4 0.55 -19.36 2.77
C LEU A 4 -0.88 -19.46 3.34
N ILE A 5 -1.33 -18.41 4.04
CA ILE A 5 -2.69 -18.34 4.57
C ILE A 5 -3.72 -18.40 3.43
N ARG A 6 -3.49 -17.65 2.35
CA ARG A 6 -4.41 -17.57 1.20
C ARG A 6 -4.48 -18.86 0.38
N THR A 7 -3.42 -19.68 0.40
CA THR A 7 -3.36 -20.98 -0.29
C THR A 7 -3.67 -22.17 0.63
N GLY A 8 -4.02 -21.91 1.91
CA GLY A 8 -4.38 -22.96 2.87
C GLY A 8 -3.21 -23.74 3.45
N GLN A 9 -1.97 -23.26 3.27
CA GLN A 9 -0.76 -23.88 3.81
C GLN A 9 -0.52 -23.43 5.26
N THR A 10 -1.49 -23.66 6.13
CA THR A 10 -1.53 -23.11 7.49
C THR A 10 -0.47 -23.68 8.41
N ASP A 11 -0.01 -24.92 8.17
CA ASP A 11 1.03 -25.54 9.00
C ASP A 11 2.36 -24.76 8.97
N MET A 12 2.69 -24.19 7.81
CA MET A 12 3.89 -23.35 7.66
C MET A 12 3.72 -21.94 8.25
N VAL A 13 2.51 -21.53 8.55
CA VAL A 13 2.24 -20.18 9.08
C VAL A 13 2.73 -20.07 10.52
N GLN A 14 2.58 -21.12 11.33
CA GLN A 14 3.02 -21.12 12.73
C GLN A 14 4.52 -20.86 12.84
N GLU A 15 5.35 -21.54 12.04
CA GLU A 15 6.81 -21.33 12.03
C GLU A 15 7.18 -19.87 11.70
N LEU A 16 6.47 -19.26 10.74
CA LEU A 16 6.70 -17.86 10.39
C LEU A 16 6.28 -16.89 11.49
N VAL A 17 5.18 -17.19 12.18
CA VAL A 17 4.72 -16.39 13.31
C VAL A 17 5.71 -16.47 14.46
N ASP A 18 6.16 -17.67 14.80
CA ASP A 18 7.13 -17.90 15.88
C ASP A 18 8.46 -17.17 15.59
N LYS A 19 8.95 -17.28 14.36
CA LYS A 19 10.14 -16.55 13.90
C LYS A 19 9.96 -15.02 13.99
N ASN A 20 8.83 -14.49 13.56
CA ASN A 20 8.57 -13.06 13.65
C ASN A 20 8.46 -12.60 15.11
N ASN A 21 7.80 -13.38 15.97
CA ASN A 21 7.72 -13.09 17.41
C ASN A 21 9.11 -13.07 18.05
N GLU A 22 10.00 -13.99 17.66
CA GLU A 22 11.38 -14.04 18.15
C GLU A 22 12.18 -12.81 17.68
N VAL A 23 12.12 -12.50 16.38
CA VAL A 23 12.87 -11.38 15.78
C VAL A 23 12.44 -10.03 16.34
N PHE A 24 11.14 -9.86 16.58
CA PHE A 24 10.57 -8.57 17.01
C PHE A 24 10.34 -8.46 18.51
N ARG A 25 10.70 -9.47 19.32
CA ARG A 25 10.40 -9.53 20.77
C ARG A 25 10.92 -8.34 21.59
N ASP A 26 12.06 -7.76 21.16
CA ASP A 26 12.74 -6.69 21.88
C ASP A 26 12.34 -5.27 21.36
N TYR A 27 11.33 -5.19 20.48
CA TYR A 27 10.83 -3.94 19.92
C TYR A 27 9.40 -3.65 20.38
N ASP A 28 9.15 -2.42 20.82
CA ASP A 28 7.83 -1.98 21.28
C ASP A 28 6.83 -1.87 20.12
N THR A 29 7.31 -1.55 18.92
CA THR A 29 6.46 -1.33 17.75
C THR A 29 7.16 -1.82 16.47
N VAL A 30 6.42 -2.52 15.62
CA VAL A 30 6.85 -2.97 14.30
C VAL A 30 6.18 -2.10 13.24
N LEU A 31 6.96 -1.30 12.53
CA LEU A 31 6.45 -0.47 11.43
C LEU A 31 6.43 -1.25 10.11
N THR A 32 5.39 -1.07 9.32
CA THR A 32 5.25 -1.68 8.00
C THR A 32 5.07 -0.64 6.91
N ILE A 33 5.79 -0.85 5.79
CA ILE A 33 5.69 -0.05 4.55
C ILE A 33 4.98 -0.83 3.43
N CYS A 34 4.21 -1.83 3.79
CA CYS A 34 3.48 -2.69 2.88
C CYS A 34 2.11 -3.03 3.48
N ALA A 35 1.06 -2.54 2.85
CA ALA A 35 -0.31 -2.75 3.31
C ALA A 35 -0.69 -4.23 3.53
N GLY A 36 -0.21 -5.13 2.63
CA GLY A 36 -0.46 -6.57 2.74
C GLY A 36 0.25 -7.20 3.93
N CYS A 37 1.51 -6.82 4.17
CA CYS A 37 2.28 -7.29 5.33
C CYS A 37 1.66 -6.76 6.63
N GLY A 38 1.37 -5.47 6.72
CA GLY A 38 0.74 -4.86 7.88
C GLY A 38 -0.59 -5.52 8.24
N SER A 39 -1.47 -5.70 7.23
CA SER A 39 -2.75 -6.38 7.44
C SER A 39 -2.59 -7.81 7.95
N THR A 40 -1.63 -8.58 7.41
CA THR A 40 -1.38 -9.95 7.84
C THR A 40 -0.84 -10.00 9.27
N LEU A 41 0.13 -9.14 9.60
CA LEU A 41 0.70 -9.07 10.95
C LEU A 41 -0.34 -8.63 12.00
N LYS A 42 -1.20 -7.65 11.66
CA LYS A 42 -2.25 -7.15 12.57
C LYS A 42 -3.42 -8.12 12.75
N ASN A 43 -3.88 -8.77 11.67
CA ASN A 43 -5.18 -9.44 11.66
C ASN A 43 -5.09 -10.97 11.62
N ASP A 44 -4.03 -11.52 11.04
CA ASP A 44 -3.89 -12.97 10.87
C ASP A 44 -2.92 -13.58 11.90
N HIS A 45 -1.75 -12.99 12.14
CA HIS A 45 -0.77 -13.51 13.10
C HIS A 45 -1.29 -13.66 14.53
N PRO A 46 -2.19 -12.81 15.06
CA PRO A 46 -2.77 -13.02 16.38
C PRO A 46 -3.50 -14.37 16.54
N LYS A 47 -4.07 -14.91 15.44
CA LYS A 47 -4.72 -16.23 15.44
C LYS A 47 -3.73 -17.39 15.67
N TYR A 48 -2.44 -17.11 15.53
CA TYR A 48 -1.31 -18.03 15.73
C TYR A 48 -0.42 -17.62 16.92
N GLY A 49 -0.96 -16.83 17.86
CA GLY A 49 -0.28 -16.48 19.12
C GLY A 49 0.68 -15.30 19.04
N SER A 50 0.60 -14.45 18.01
CA SER A 50 1.39 -13.22 17.97
C SER A 50 0.70 -12.08 18.72
N ASN A 51 1.49 -11.32 19.50
CA ASN A 51 1.05 -10.14 20.23
C ASN A 51 1.86 -8.89 19.81
N LEU A 52 2.41 -8.88 18.60
CA LEU A 52 3.19 -7.76 18.10
C LEU A 52 2.31 -6.48 17.94
N ASN A 53 2.81 -5.37 18.46
CA ASN A 53 2.23 -4.06 18.19
C ASN A 53 2.67 -3.61 16.81
N VAL A 54 1.80 -3.77 15.81
CA VAL A 54 2.10 -3.46 14.40
C VAL A 54 1.42 -2.17 13.99
N MET A 55 2.15 -1.28 13.37
CA MET A 55 1.66 0.01 12.89
C MET A 55 2.05 0.20 11.41
N ASP A 56 1.15 0.74 10.62
CA ASP A 56 1.51 1.21 9.28
C ASP A 56 2.35 2.48 9.38
N ILE A 57 3.31 2.64 8.49
CA ILE A 57 4.19 3.80 8.53
C ILE A 57 3.43 5.13 8.41
N SER A 58 2.29 5.15 7.73
CA SER A 58 1.45 6.35 7.62
C SER A 58 0.81 6.73 8.95
N GLU A 59 0.42 5.75 9.78
CA GLU A 59 -0.06 6.02 11.15
C GLU A 59 1.04 6.62 12.03
N PHE A 60 2.28 6.17 11.81
CA PHE A 60 3.43 6.64 12.60
C PHE A 60 3.88 8.04 12.17
N LEU A 61 3.88 8.33 10.86
CA LEU A 61 4.45 9.56 10.33
C LEU A 61 3.50 10.77 10.41
N VAL A 62 2.19 10.58 10.33
CA VAL A 62 1.21 11.67 10.18
C VAL A 62 1.39 12.80 11.21
N ASP A 63 1.76 12.44 12.45
CA ASP A 63 1.98 13.40 13.55
C ASP A 63 3.47 13.69 13.80
N LYS A 64 4.38 13.22 12.94
CA LYS A 64 5.83 13.33 13.14
C LYS A 64 6.56 14.04 12.01
N LEU A 65 5.83 14.49 11.01
CA LEU A 65 6.42 15.21 9.89
C LEU A 65 6.95 16.60 10.37
N ASP A 66 8.21 16.86 10.10
CA ASP A 66 8.83 18.16 10.31
C ASP A 66 8.86 18.92 8.97
N THR A 67 7.76 19.58 8.67
CA THR A 67 7.55 20.25 7.38
C THR A 67 8.56 21.36 7.13
N ASP A 68 9.12 21.97 8.18
CA ASP A 68 10.15 23.02 8.07
C ASP A 68 11.48 22.48 7.51
N LYS A 69 11.71 21.17 7.63
CA LYS A 69 12.89 20.48 7.08
C LYS A 69 12.66 19.85 5.72
N MET A 70 11.43 19.85 5.22
CA MET A 70 11.10 19.28 3.92
C MET A 70 11.48 20.23 2.80
N LYS A 71 11.84 19.65 1.67
CA LYS A 71 12.01 20.41 0.42
C LYS A 71 10.66 20.55 -0.27
N GLU A 72 10.44 21.69 -0.88
CA GLU A 72 9.28 21.94 -1.73
C GLU A 72 9.37 21.06 -3.00
N LEU A 73 8.28 20.33 -3.33
CA LEU A 73 8.26 19.37 -4.45
C LEU A 73 7.56 19.88 -5.71
N ASN A 74 6.70 20.89 -5.65
CA ASN A 74 6.00 21.50 -6.78
C ASN A 74 5.43 20.45 -7.78
N THR A 75 4.62 19.53 -7.30
CA THR A 75 4.05 18.44 -8.10
C THR A 75 2.58 18.20 -7.76
N THR A 76 1.85 17.58 -8.69
CA THR A 76 0.47 17.15 -8.48
C THR A 76 0.40 15.64 -8.30
N VAL A 77 -0.33 15.18 -7.29
CA VAL A 77 -0.40 13.77 -6.97
C VAL A 77 -1.83 13.32 -6.65
N THR A 78 -2.13 12.08 -6.99
CA THR A 78 -3.32 11.39 -6.52
C THR A 78 -2.95 10.20 -5.62
N TRP A 79 -3.91 9.67 -4.86
CA TRP A 79 -3.69 8.56 -3.95
C TRP A 79 -4.49 7.32 -4.36
N HIS A 80 -3.81 6.16 -4.37
CA HIS A 80 -4.46 4.86 -4.47
C HIS A 80 -4.54 4.19 -3.09
N ASP A 81 -5.74 3.90 -2.61
CA ASP A 81 -5.98 3.15 -1.38
C ASP A 81 -5.71 1.64 -1.58
N PRO A 82 -4.60 1.08 -1.08
CA PRO A 82 -4.42 -0.36 -1.09
C PRO A 82 -5.53 -1.05 -0.32
N CYS A 83 -6.09 -2.13 -0.87
CA CYS A 83 -7.20 -2.84 -0.25
C CYS A 83 -6.87 -3.37 1.17
N HIS A 84 -5.64 -3.78 1.42
CA HIS A 84 -5.18 -4.24 2.72
C HIS A 84 -4.85 -3.09 3.70
N LEU A 85 -4.79 -1.84 3.23
CA LEU A 85 -4.69 -0.66 4.09
C LEU A 85 -6.09 -0.17 4.45
N GLY A 86 -6.83 0.35 3.46
CA GLY A 86 -8.11 0.98 3.68
C GLY A 86 -9.20 0.04 4.20
N ARG A 87 -9.35 -1.16 3.57
CA ARG A 87 -10.32 -2.17 4.00
C ARG A 87 -9.78 -3.11 5.07
N GLY A 88 -8.51 -3.50 4.98
CA GLY A 88 -7.89 -4.47 5.87
C GLY A 88 -7.48 -3.90 7.23
N GLN A 89 -7.10 -2.63 7.30
CA GLN A 89 -6.61 -2.00 8.54
C GLN A 89 -7.42 -0.77 8.96
N GLY A 90 -8.39 -0.29 8.14
CA GLY A 90 -9.18 0.90 8.45
C GLY A 90 -8.43 2.23 8.25
N ILE A 91 -7.21 2.20 7.71
CA ILE A 91 -6.35 3.37 7.54
C ILE A 91 -6.68 4.04 6.21
N LYS A 92 -7.21 5.27 6.25
CA LYS A 92 -7.63 6.02 5.07
C LYS A 92 -7.22 7.50 5.11
N GLY A 93 -7.36 8.16 6.25
CA GLY A 93 -7.05 9.59 6.41
C GLY A 93 -5.56 9.85 6.41
N GLN A 94 -4.81 9.12 7.22
CA GLN A 94 -3.38 9.37 7.48
C GLN A 94 -2.51 9.53 6.22
N PRO A 95 -2.64 8.72 5.16
CA PRO A 95 -1.87 8.96 3.94
C PRO A 95 -2.21 10.28 3.25
N ARG A 96 -3.47 10.69 3.27
CA ARG A 96 -3.93 11.96 2.70
C ARG A 96 -3.40 13.14 3.50
N ASP A 97 -3.54 13.06 4.83
CA ASP A 97 -3.02 14.06 5.75
C ASP A 97 -1.50 14.26 5.59
N ILE A 98 -0.77 13.17 5.30
CA ILE A 98 0.67 13.24 4.97
C ILE A 98 0.89 14.00 3.66
N LEU A 99 0.18 13.63 2.59
CA LEU A 99 0.36 14.26 1.27
C LEU A 99 0.03 15.76 1.30
N GLU A 100 -1.01 16.15 2.05
CA GLU A 100 -1.41 17.56 2.22
C GLU A 100 -0.41 18.38 3.04
N GLN A 101 0.41 17.74 3.89
CA GLN A 101 1.44 18.39 4.68
C GLN A 101 2.75 18.63 3.90
N ILE A 102 2.99 17.94 2.79
CA ILE A 102 4.26 18.08 2.05
C ILE A 102 4.28 19.40 1.27
N PRO A 103 5.27 20.28 1.50
CA PRO A 103 5.34 21.58 0.83
C PRO A 103 5.38 21.45 -0.69
N GLY A 104 4.54 22.21 -1.39
CA GLY A 104 4.48 22.25 -2.84
C GLY A 104 3.76 21.07 -3.50
N VAL A 105 3.27 20.10 -2.73
CA VAL A 105 2.42 19.03 -3.25
C VAL A 105 0.98 19.49 -3.35
N THR A 106 0.37 19.32 -4.52
CA THR A 106 -1.07 19.49 -4.73
C THR A 106 -1.71 18.12 -4.82
N PHE A 107 -2.47 17.75 -3.78
CA PHE A 107 -3.17 16.49 -3.73
C PHE A 107 -4.57 16.59 -4.35
N LYS A 108 -4.92 15.65 -5.21
CA LYS A 108 -6.27 15.47 -5.75
C LYS A 108 -6.74 14.03 -5.56
N GLU A 109 -7.96 13.88 -5.06
CA GLU A 109 -8.56 12.55 -4.88
C GLU A 109 -9.05 12.00 -6.21
N MET A 110 -8.67 10.75 -6.56
CA MET A 110 -9.25 10.07 -7.72
C MET A 110 -10.67 9.58 -7.44
N LYS A 111 -11.47 9.37 -8.48
CA LYS A 111 -12.90 9.02 -8.37
C LYS A 111 -13.16 7.75 -7.55
N TYR A 112 -12.36 6.71 -7.68
CA TYR A 112 -12.51 5.44 -6.97
C TYR A 112 -11.16 4.99 -6.38
N PRO A 113 -10.66 5.66 -5.32
CA PRO A 113 -9.31 5.40 -4.79
C PRO A 113 -9.15 3.98 -4.28
N CYS A 114 -10.21 3.38 -3.70
CA CYS A 114 -10.19 2.04 -3.10
C CYS A 114 -10.52 0.89 -4.09
N GLN A 115 -10.72 1.17 -5.40
CA GLN A 115 -10.87 0.11 -6.40
C GLN A 115 -9.55 -0.68 -6.51
N CYS A 116 -9.68 -2.01 -6.55
CA CYS A 116 -8.51 -2.90 -6.56
C CYS A 116 -7.61 -2.64 -7.77
N CYS A 117 -6.29 -2.61 -7.53
CA CYS A 117 -5.30 -2.52 -8.60
C CYS A 117 -5.09 -3.83 -9.37
N GLY A 118 -5.64 -4.95 -8.89
CA GLY A 118 -5.54 -6.26 -9.55
C GLY A 118 -4.34 -7.12 -9.15
N ALA A 119 -3.35 -6.61 -8.39
CA ALA A 119 -2.11 -7.36 -8.13
C ALA A 119 -2.22 -8.41 -7.02
N GLY A 120 -3.13 -8.21 -6.06
CA GLY A 120 -3.17 -8.95 -4.81
C GLY A 120 -3.77 -10.35 -4.90
N GLY A 121 -3.60 -11.14 -3.81
CA GLY A 121 -4.24 -12.44 -3.67
C GLY A 121 -3.77 -13.54 -4.62
N GLY A 122 -2.63 -13.36 -5.30
CA GLY A 122 -2.13 -14.28 -6.30
C GLY A 122 -2.69 -14.07 -7.72
N ILE A 123 -3.59 -13.10 -7.92
CA ILE A 123 -4.24 -12.86 -9.23
C ILE A 123 -3.21 -12.54 -10.31
N LYS A 124 -2.22 -11.68 -10.02
CA LYS A 124 -1.19 -11.35 -11.01
C LYS A 124 -0.37 -12.56 -11.48
N ALA A 125 -0.13 -13.53 -10.60
CA ALA A 125 0.62 -14.74 -10.93
C ALA A 125 -0.25 -15.81 -11.61
N GLY A 126 -1.51 -15.99 -11.18
CA GLY A 126 -2.40 -17.02 -11.68
C GLY A 126 -3.28 -16.58 -12.85
N HIS A 127 -3.61 -15.31 -12.94
CA HIS A 127 -4.53 -14.71 -13.91
C HIS A 127 -4.03 -13.34 -14.37
N PRO A 128 -2.86 -13.27 -15.05
CA PRO A 128 -2.24 -12.00 -15.44
C PRO A 128 -3.13 -11.13 -16.34
N GLU A 129 -3.98 -11.73 -17.16
CA GLU A 129 -4.97 -11.05 -18.00
C GLU A 129 -6.01 -10.27 -17.18
N ILE A 130 -6.47 -10.86 -16.05
CA ILE A 130 -7.40 -10.19 -15.12
C ILE A 130 -6.67 -9.06 -14.39
N ALA A 131 -5.46 -9.32 -13.91
CA ALA A 131 -4.65 -8.33 -13.23
C ALA A 131 -4.38 -7.11 -14.13
N MET A 132 -4.06 -7.34 -15.41
CA MET A 132 -3.82 -6.28 -16.39
C MET A 132 -5.09 -5.50 -16.73
N THR A 133 -6.24 -6.15 -16.85
CA THR A 133 -7.52 -5.49 -17.07
C THR A 133 -7.82 -4.49 -15.94
N LEU A 134 -7.70 -4.93 -14.69
CA LEU A 134 -7.91 -4.08 -13.52
C LEU A 134 -6.86 -2.97 -13.40
N ALA A 135 -5.61 -3.25 -13.78
CA ALA A 135 -4.54 -2.26 -13.80
C ALA A 135 -4.84 -1.14 -14.82
N LYS A 136 -5.27 -1.49 -16.03
CA LYS A 136 -5.66 -0.50 -17.05
C LYS A 136 -6.87 0.34 -16.64
N GLU A 137 -7.87 -0.26 -15.99
CA GLU A 137 -9.00 0.48 -15.44
C GLU A 137 -8.54 1.48 -14.37
N LYS A 138 -7.65 1.07 -13.49
CA LYS A 138 -7.07 1.95 -12.47
C LYS A 138 -6.22 3.06 -13.10
N ALA A 139 -5.41 2.73 -14.11
CA ALA A 139 -4.60 3.70 -14.84
C ALA A 139 -5.45 4.81 -15.48
N LYS A 140 -6.59 4.47 -16.07
CA LYS A 140 -7.54 5.46 -16.61
C LYS A 140 -8.10 6.40 -15.55
N MET A 141 -8.39 5.89 -14.35
CA MET A 141 -8.85 6.72 -13.23
C MET A 141 -7.78 7.69 -12.75
N ILE A 142 -6.50 7.28 -12.82
CA ILE A 142 -5.35 8.13 -12.49
C ILE A 142 -5.19 9.20 -13.59
N GLU A 143 -5.23 8.79 -14.85
CA GLU A 143 -5.18 9.71 -16.00
C GLU A 143 -6.26 10.80 -15.93
N ASP A 144 -7.49 10.42 -15.54
CA ASP A 144 -8.64 11.36 -15.40
C ASP A 144 -8.40 12.44 -14.32
N THR A 145 -7.47 12.26 -13.39
CA THR A 145 -7.12 13.31 -12.41
C THR A 145 -6.28 14.42 -13.02
N GLY A 146 -5.55 14.12 -14.09
CA GLY A 146 -4.57 15.01 -14.70
C GLY A 146 -3.31 15.21 -13.87
N ASP A 147 -3.05 14.33 -12.90
CA ASP A 147 -1.91 14.42 -11.99
C ASP A 147 -0.66 13.74 -12.58
N GLU A 148 0.53 14.20 -12.12
CA GLU A 148 1.82 13.73 -12.59
C GLU A 148 2.23 12.39 -11.96
N SER A 149 1.67 12.09 -10.80
CA SER A 149 2.02 10.86 -10.07
C SER A 149 0.84 10.30 -9.27
N VAL A 150 0.83 8.98 -9.14
CA VAL A 150 -0.03 8.26 -8.19
C VAL A 150 0.81 7.73 -7.04
N ILE A 151 0.40 8.06 -5.84
CA ILE A 151 1.07 7.63 -4.61
C ILE A 151 0.30 6.46 -3.99
N THR A 152 1.04 5.48 -3.49
CA THR A 152 0.50 4.35 -2.73
C THR A 152 1.51 3.89 -1.68
N ILE A 153 1.13 2.97 -0.78
CA ILE A 153 2.04 2.39 0.22
C ILE A 153 2.24 0.89 0.03
N CYS A 154 1.68 0.34 -1.02
CA CYS A 154 1.77 -1.09 -1.28
C CYS A 154 2.64 -1.36 -2.51
N PRO A 155 3.79 -2.04 -2.38
CA PRO A 155 4.66 -2.35 -3.52
C PRO A 155 3.96 -3.10 -4.65
N PHE A 156 3.07 -4.04 -4.33
CA PHE A 156 2.27 -4.75 -5.34
C PHE A 156 1.33 -3.83 -6.11
N CYS A 157 0.70 -2.85 -5.42
CA CYS A 157 -0.13 -1.86 -6.08
C CYS A 157 0.73 -0.95 -6.96
N GLN A 158 1.86 -0.49 -6.45
CA GLN A 158 2.79 0.37 -7.20
C GLN A 158 3.18 -0.28 -8.53
N TYR A 159 3.69 -1.51 -8.50
CA TYR A 159 4.10 -2.22 -9.73
C TYR A 159 2.93 -2.45 -10.69
N ASN A 160 1.79 -2.94 -10.20
CA ASN A 160 0.69 -3.26 -11.10
C ASN A 160 0.01 -2.02 -11.69
N ILE A 161 -0.02 -0.92 -10.94
CA ILE A 161 -0.52 0.37 -11.44
C ILE A 161 0.43 0.91 -12.51
N GLN A 162 1.75 0.83 -12.30
CA GLN A 162 2.73 1.24 -13.32
C GLN A 162 2.58 0.40 -14.59
N ASP A 163 2.48 -0.93 -14.48
CA ASP A 163 2.22 -1.79 -15.64
C ASP A 163 0.92 -1.39 -16.37
N GLY A 164 -0.11 -0.95 -15.63
CA GLY A 164 -1.36 -0.46 -16.20
C GLY A 164 -1.21 0.86 -16.93
N LEU A 165 -0.44 1.81 -16.38
CA LEU A 165 -0.11 3.10 -16.98
C LEU A 165 0.70 2.91 -18.27
N ASP A 166 1.73 2.08 -18.21
CA ASP A 166 2.57 1.75 -19.36
C ASP A 166 1.73 1.09 -20.49
N ALA A 167 0.77 0.24 -20.12
CA ALA A 167 -0.11 -0.47 -21.06
C ALA A 167 -1.21 0.40 -21.69
N ILE A 168 -1.35 1.66 -21.28
CA ILE A 168 -2.22 2.68 -21.89
C ILE A 168 -1.41 3.88 -22.40
N ASP A 169 -0.11 3.70 -22.63
CA ASP A 169 0.83 4.71 -23.17
C ASP A 169 0.93 5.97 -22.28
N ARG A 170 0.83 5.81 -20.94
CA ARG A 170 0.98 6.88 -19.94
C ARG A 170 2.22 6.66 -19.05
N GLU A 171 3.34 6.36 -19.68
CA GLU A 171 4.65 6.24 -19.01
C GLU A 171 5.15 7.55 -18.35
N ASP A 172 4.55 8.68 -18.73
CA ASP A 172 4.78 10.00 -18.13
C ASP A 172 4.29 10.08 -16.68
N ILE A 173 3.22 9.35 -16.32
CA ILE A 173 2.69 9.28 -14.96
C ILE A 173 3.46 8.20 -14.17
N LYS A 174 3.92 8.54 -12.96
CA LYS A 174 4.69 7.61 -12.13
C LYS A 174 3.89 7.10 -10.94
N ALA A 175 3.90 5.77 -10.76
CA ALA A 175 3.42 5.14 -9.54
C ALA A 175 4.56 5.09 -8.50
N MET A 176 4.39 5.79 -7.39
CA MET A 176 5.43 5.94 -6.36
C MET A 176 4.94 5.46 -4.98
N ASN A 177 5.90 5.09 -4.14
CA ASN A 177 5.62 4.84 -2.73
C ASN A 177 5.63 6.17 -1.98
N ILE A 178 4.83 6.26 -0.90
CA ILE A 178 4.76 7.46 -0.06
C ILE A 178 6.05 7.69 0.76
N ILE A 179 6.92 6.67 0.83
CA ILE A 179 8.20 6.69 1.54
C ILE A 179 9.36 6.74 0.55
#